data_f5cff59f53de764a23be8c5cb7268ca7
#
_entry.id   f5cff59f53de764a23be8c5cb7268ca7
#
_cell.length_a   1.000
_cell.length_b   1.000
_cell.length_c   1.000
_cell.angle_alpha   90.00
_cell.angle_beta   90.00
_cell.angle_gamma   90.00
#
_symmetry.space_group_name_H-M   'P 1'
#
loop_
_entity.id
_entity.type
_entity.pdbx_description
1 polymer ?
#
loop_
_entity_poly.entity_id
_entity_poly.type
_entity_poly.pdbx_seq_one_letter_code
_entity_poly.pdbx_strand_id
1 'polypeptide(L)'
;LETEQKVVSSEQVLQTIKEMRNRLEAVNKEKTEPIAIIGVGCRFPGNANDPESFWHLLHEGIDAVGEVPPGRWDVDAYYDPKPDAPGKTYTKQGGYIQHVDQFDPLFFGISPREAVSLDPQQRLLLEVTWEALENAGIAPTLLRNSKTGVYVGICTDDYGQRGMSWENPSLMDTHSGTGNARSMAVGRLSHLLGLQGPNIQLDTACSSSLVTVHLACQSLRLKESNLAIAGGVNLILWPVGTIRRCRLKAVAPDGRCKTFDASADGYGEGEGCGMIVLKRLSDAIADGDRVLAVIRGSAVNHDGPSSGLTVPNKMAQKELIQQALQNARVEPSQVSYVEAHGTGTPLGDPIELESLAAVYGQKRPINQPLVVGSVKTNMGHLEAAAGVSALIKVILSLQKEEIPPHLHLKNPNPHIPWHQL
;
A
#
# COMPACT_ATOMS: atom_id res chain seq x y z
N LEU A 1 -27.59 39.31 -50.02
CA LEU A 1 -27.55 38.41 -48.88
C LEU A 1 -26.81 39.13 -47.75
N GLU A 2 -27.57 39.92 -46.96
CA GLU A 2 -27.10 40.58 -45.76
C GLU A 2 -26.96 39.51 -44.64
N THR A 3 -25.73 39.26 -44.19
CA THR A 3 -25.45 38.50 -43.00
C THR A 3 -25.71 39.39 -41.76
N GLU A 4 -26.85 39.26 -41.13
CA GLU A 4 -27.12 39.85 -39.82
C GLU A 4 -26.07 39.35 -38.81
N GLN A 5 -25.07 40.16 -38.52
CA GLN A 5 -24.21 39.98 -37.36
C GLN A 5 -25.06 40.17 -36.08
N LYS A 6 -25.44 39.08 -35.42
CA LYS A 6 -26.06 39.15 -34.10
C LYS A 6 -25.06 39.78 -33.12
N VAL A 7 -25.29 41.08 -32.80
CA VAL A 7 -24.55 41.75 -31.74
C VAL A 7 -24.94 41.13 -30.41
N VAL A 8 -24.03 40.36 -29.82
CA VAL A 8 -24.22 39.75 -28.48
C VAL A 8 -24.16 40.89 -27.46
N SER A 9 -25.19 41.07 -26.65
CA SER A 9 -25.21 42.13 -25.64
C SER A 9 -24.16 41.87 -24.54
N SER A 10 -23.62 42.93 -23.94
CA SER A 10 -22.66 42.84 -22.84
C SER A 10 -23.21 42.02 -21.66
N GLU A 11 -24.51 42.05 -21.42
CA GLU A 11 -25.18 41.24 -20.41
C GLU A 11 -25.15 39.73 -20.73
N GLN A 12 -25.37 39.38 -22.01
CA GLN A 12 -25.27 37.97 -22.44
C GLN A 12 -23.86 37.45 -22.32
N VAL A 13 -22.83 38.25 -22.60
CA VAL A 13 -21.41 37.89 -22.42
C VAL A 13 -21.11 37.66 -20.93
N LEU A 14 -21.54 38.57 -20.06
CA LEU A 14 -21.35 38.46 -18.61
C LEU A 14 -22.05 37.22 -18.04
N GLN A 15 -23.26 36.93 -18.47
CA GLN A 15 -24.00 35.73 -18.06
C GLN A 15 -23.26 34.44 -18.48
N THR A 16 -22.77 34.39 -19.72
CA THR A 16 -22.01 33.25 -20.24
C THR A 16 -20.70 33.04 -19.46
N ILE A 17 -19.98 34.12 -19.16
CA ILE A 17 -18.74 34.05 -18.35
C ILE A 17 -19.06 33.54 -16.96
N LYS A 18 -20.13 33.96 -16.30
CA LYS A 18 -20.56 33.50 -15.00
C LYS A 18 -20.92 32.00 -15.03
N GLU A 19 -21.63 31.55 -16.05
CA GLU A 19 -21.96 30.13 -16.24
C GLU A 19 -20.72 29.28 -16.49
N MET A 20 -19.79 29.73 -17.34
CA MET A 20 -18.51 29.07 -17.58
C MET A 20 -17.67 28.96 -16.29
N ARG A 21 -17.62 30.06 -15.52
CA ARG A 21 -16.92 30.04 -14.22
C ARG A 21 -17.53 29.02 -13.26
N ASN A 22 -18.86 29.03 -13.11
CA ASN A 22 -19.56 28.07 -12.25
C ASN A 22 -19.34 26.63 -12.69
N ARG A 23 -19.35 26.35 -14.01
CA ARG A 23 -19.01 25.01 -14.54
C ARG A 23 -17.57 24.62 -14.25
N LEU A 24 -16.63 25.55 -14.43
CA LEU A 24 -15.22 25.31 -14.14
C LEU A 24 -14.99 25.02 -12.65
N GLU A 25 -15.63 25.78 -11.77
CA GLU A 25 -15.59 25.58 -10.32
C GLU A 25 -16.19 24.21 -9.93
N ALA A 26 -17.30 23.81 -10.53
CA ALA A 26 -17.91 22.50 -10.32
C ALA A 26 -16.99 21.35 -10.76
N VAL A 27 -16.41 21.43 -11.96
CA VAL A 27 -15.45 20.43 -12.47
C VAL A 27 -14.20 20.36 -11.58
N ASN A 28 -13.68 21.51 -11.15
CA ASN A 28 -12.52 21.53 -10.24
C ASN A 28 -12.84 20.95 -8.87
N LYS A 29 -14.05 21.16 -8.36
CA LYS A 29 -14.53 20.57 -7.11
C LYS A 29 -14.61 19.03 -7.23
N GLU A 30 -15.17 18.53 -8.32
CA GLU A 30 -15.25 17.07 -8.56
C GLU A 30 -13.86 16.43 -8.66
N LYS A 31 -12.93 17.03 -9.42
CA LYS A 31 -11.56 16.54 -9.57
C LYS A 31 -10.75 16.52 -8.27
N THR A 32 -11.09 17.36 -7.31
CA THR A 32 -10.39 17.49 -6.03
C THR A 32 -11.22 17.01 -4.84
N GLU A 33 -12.30 16.28 -5.10
CA GLU A 33 -13.16 15.78 -4.05
C GLU A 33 -12.38 14.87 -3.09
N PRO A 34 -12.45 15.09 -1.76
CA PRO A 34 -11.86 14.21 -0.79
C PRO A 34 -12.49 12.81 -0.84
N ILE A 35 -11.67 11.79 -0.59
CA ILE A 35 -12.11 10.40 -0.59
C ILE A 35 -12.13 9.90 0.85
N ALA A 36 -13.27 9.40 1.28
CA ALA A 36 -13.43 8.76 2.59
C ALA A 36 -12.92 7.32 2.56
N ILE A 37 -12.18 6.94 3.59
CA ILE A 37 -11.91 5.55 3.93
C ILE A 37 -12.98 5.13 4.93
N ILE A 38 -13.79 4.14 4.59
CA ILE A 38 -14.95 3.73 5.37
C ILE A 38 -14.80 2.32 5.95
N GLY A 39 -13.80 1.55 5.51
CA GLY A 39 -13.49 0.23 6.04
C GLY A 39 -12.05 -0.16 5.81
N VAL A 40 -11.53 -1.01 6.70
CA VAL A 40 -10.18 -1.57 6.65
C VAL A 40 -10.19 -3.03 7.08
N GLY A 41 -9.35 -3.84 6.42
CA GLY A 41 -9.04 -5.22 6.80
C GLY A 41 -7.56 -5.47 6.66
N CYS A 42 -6.99 -6.33 7.50
CA CYS A 42 -5.55 -6.63 7.44
C CYS A 42 -5.21 -8.02 7.98
N ARG A 43 -4.06 -8.53 7.49
CA ARG A 43 -3.31 -9.66 8.01
C ARG A 43 -1.86 -9.27 7.98
N PHE A 44 -1.24 -9.09 9.15
CA PHE A 44 0.14 -8.67 9.28
C PHE A 44 0.90 -9.58 10.27
N PRO A 45 2.25 -9.55 10.26
CA PRO A 45 3.07 -10.30 11.21
C PRO A 45 2.71 -9.98 12.67
N GLY A 46 3.06 -10.89 13.58
CA GLY A 46 2.80 -10.71 15.02
C GLY A 46 1.34 -10.96 15.41
N ASN A 47 0.60 -11.77 14.65
CA ASN A 47 -0.84 -12.04 14.82
C ASN A 47 -1.72 -10.80 14.74
N ALA A 48 -1.28 -9.79 14.04
CA ALA A 48 -2.09 -8.61 13.73
C ALA A 48 -3.08 -8.94 12.60
N ASN A 49 -4.15 -9.64 12.94
CA ASN A 49 -5.11 -10.22 12.02
C ASN A 49 -6.33 -9.34 11.75
N ASP A 50 -6.45 -8.22 12.41
CA ASP A 50 -7.49 -7.22 12.31
C ASP A 50 -6.95 -5.84 12.75
N PRO A 51 -7.69 -4.73 12.51
CA PRO A 51 -7.22 -3.39 12.88
C PRO A 51 -6.93 -3.18 14.37
N GLU A 52 -7.67 -3.85 15.27
CA GLU A 52 -7.47 -3.68 16.72
C GLU A 52 -6.22 -4.41 17.21
N SER A 53 -6.00 -5.66 16.78
CA SER A 53 -4.77 -6.42 17.06
C SER A 53 -3.55 -5.76 16.41
N PHE A 54 -3.71 -5.13 15.25
CA PHE A 54 -2.64 -4.35 14.64
C PHE A 54 -2.34 -3.09 15.45
N TRP A 55 -3.35 -2.38 15.93
CA TRP A 55 -3.13 -1.24 16.85
C TRP A 55 -2.40 -1.66 18.11
N HIS A 56 -2.80 -2.76 18.73
CA HIS A 56 -2.13 -3.31 19.91
C HIS A 56 -0.63 -3.56 19.64
N LEU A 57 -0.31 -4.22 18.52
CA LEU A 57 1.08 -4.46 18.12
C LEU A 57 1.89 -3.15 18.01
N LEU A 58 1.29 -2.13 17.39
CA LEU A 58 1.93 -0.83 17.20
C LEU A 58 2.10 -0.07 18.52
N HIS A 59 1.05 0.01 19.33
CA HIS A 59 1.02 0.74 20.61
C HIS A 59 2.01 0.17 21.62
N GLU A 60 2.06 -1.16 21.76
CA GLU A 60 2.99 -1.85 22.66
C GLU A 60 4.43 -1.92 22.09
N GLY A 61 4.68 -1.40 20.90
CA GLY A 61 6.01 -1.42 20.29
C GLY A 61 6.53 -2.85 20.06
N ILE A 62 5.67 -3.76 19.65
CA ILE A 62 6.06 -5.17 19.44
C ILE A 62 6.90 -5.28 18.15
N ASP A 63 8.05 -5.94 18.25
CA ASP A 63 8.87 -6.38 17.14
C ASP A 63 8.36 -7.76 16.67
N ALA A 64 7.68 -7.81 15.53
CA ALA A 64 7.07 -9.00 14.96
C ALA A 64 8.00 -9.75 13.99
N VAL A 65 9.28 -9.35 13.91
CA VAL A 65 10.29 -10.08 13.13
C VAL A 65 10.69 -11.34 13.86
N GLY A 66 10.62 -12.47 13.16
CA GLY A 66 10.97 -13.80 13.68
C GLY A 66 11.62 -14.66 12.62
N GLU A 67 11.90 -15.90 12.97
CA GLU A 67 12.45 -16.89 12.02
C GLU A 67 11.39 -17.31 11.00
N VAL A 68 11.84 -17.78 9.83
CA VAL A 68 10.98 -18.41 8.82
C VAL A 68 10.12 -19.49 9.48
N PRO A 69 8.79 -19.45 9.36
CA PRO A 69 7.90 -20.42 10.01
C PRO A 69 8.18 -21.87 9.52
N PRO A 70 8.05 -22.86 10.40
CA PRO A 70 8.13 -24.26 10.02
C PRO A 70 7.16 -24.58 8.86
N GLY A 71 7.60 -25.39 7.91
CA GLY A 71 6.78 -25.82 6.78
C GLY A 71 6.82 -24.89 5.55
N ARG A 72 7.45 -23.70 5.64
CA ARG A 72 7.66 -22.84 4.47
C ARG A 72 8.67 -23.44 3.51
N TRP A 73 9.90 -23.60 3.94
CA TRP A 73 11.01 -24.30 3.25
C TRP A 73 12.06 -24.76 4.27
N ASP A 74 12.98 -25.61 3.85
CA ASP A 74 14.14 -25.97 4.65
C ASP A 74 15.11 -24.80 4.73
N VAL A 75 15.06 -24.07 5.84
CA VAL A 75 15.86 -22.86 6.06
C VAL A 75 17.35 -23.16 6.02
N ASP A 76 17.78 -24.25 6.63
CA ASP A 76 19.20 -24.63 6.73
C ASP A 76 19.78 -25.02 5.36
N ALA A 77 18.95 -25.61 4.49
CA ALA A 77 19.36 -25.90 3.11
C ALA A 77 19.71 -24.63 2.30
N TYR A 78 19.12 -23.47 2.63
CA TYR A 78 19.31 -22.21 1.90
C TYR A 78 20.11 -21.15 2.66
N TYR A 79 20.47 -21.37 3.91
CA TYR A 79 21.19 -20.39 4.72
C TYR A 79 22.72 -20.56 4.63
N ASP A 80 23.44 -19.45 4.53
CA ASP A 80 24.88 -19.33 4.75
C ASP A 80 25.18 -17.91 5.27
N PRO A 81 25.88 -17.75 6.41
CA PRO A 81 26.18 -16.42 6.96
C PRO A 81 27.06 -15.55 6.06
N LYS A 82 27.69 -16.14 5.04
CA LYS A 82 28.50 -15.40 4.08
C LYS A 82 27.62 -14.71 3.04
N PRO A 83 27.63 -13.37 2.95
CA PRO A 83 26.72 -12.63 2.03
C PRO A 83 26.88 -12.98 0.54
N ASP A 84 28.06 -13.47 0.15
CA ASP A 84 28.36 -13.80 -1.24
C ASP A 84 28.19 -15.28 -1.59
N ALA A 85 27.69 -16.12 -0.67
CA ALA A 85 27.43 -17.54 -0.91
C ALA A 85 26.41 -17.74 -2.04
N PRO A 86 26.76 -18.46 -3.13
CA PRO A 86 25.86 -18.65 -4.27
C PRO A 86 24.60 -19.46 -3.87
N GLY A 87 23.42 -18.97 -4.27
CA GLY A 87 22.15 -19.68 -4.03
C GLY A 87 21.72 -19.74 -2.56
N LYS A 88 22.29 -18.90 -1.69
CA LYS A 88 22.01 -18.83 -0.26
C LYS A 88 21.45 -17.49 0.16
N THR A 89 20.72 -17.51 1.29
CA THR A 89 20.34 -16.33 2.06
C THR A 89 21.33 -16.16 3.21
N TYR A 90 21.60 -14.94 3.63
CA TYR A 90 22.39 -14.67 4.85
C TYR A 90 21.52 -14.22 6.03
N THR A 91 20.20 -14.30 5.89
CA THR A 91 19.23 -14.10 6.97
C THR A 91 18.27 -15.28 7.07
N LYS A 92 17.80 -15.56 8.27
CA LYS A 92 16.70 -16.50 8.57
C LYS A 92 15.47 -15.75 9.11
N GLN A 93 15.56 -14.42 9.20
CA GLN A 93 14.61 -13.56 9.89
C GLN A 93 13.76 -12.76 8.90
N GLY A 94 12.51 -12.50 9.29
CA GLY A 94 11.56 -11.65 8.56
C GLY A 94 10.24 -11.52 9.31
N GLY A 95 9.37 -10.68 8.82
CA GLY A 95 8.01 -10.55 9.32
C GLY A 95 7.08 -11.54 8.62
N TYR A 96 6.71 -12.63 9.27
CA TYR A 96 5.91 -13.71 8.66
C TYR A 96 4.49 -13.75 9.21
N ILE A 97 3.52 -14.01 8.32
CA ILE A 97 2.15 -14.35 8.69
C ILE A 97 2.06 -15.82 9.02
N GLN A 98 1.38 -16.15 10.12
CA GLN A 98 1.10 -17.53 10.49
C GLN A 98 -0.09 -18.08 9.68
N HIS A 99 -0.15 -19.42 9.56
CA HIS A 99 -1.32 -20.14 9.00
C HIS A 99 -1.77 -19.72 7.60
N VAL A 100 -0.83 -19.30 6.72
CA VAL A 100 -1.15 -18.91 5.33
C VAL A 100 -1.65 -20.06 4.47
N ASP A 101 -1.53 -21.29 4.94
CA ASP A 101 -2.07 -22.52 4.35
C ASP A 101 -3.56 -22.74 4.69
N GLN A 102 -4.07 -22.07 5.74
CA GLN A 102 -5.46 -22.19 6.16
C GLN A 102 -6.35 -21.27 5.32
N PHE A 103 -7.52 -21.78 4.97
CA PHE A 103 -8.54 -21.07 4.20
C PHE A 103 -9.87 -21.80 4.31
N ASP A 104 -10.98 -21.09 4.43
CA ASP A 104 -12.32 -21.70 4.32
C ASP A 104 -12.85 -21.59 2.88
N PRO A 105 -12.59 -22.56 2.02
CA PRO A 105 -13.01 -22.49 0.63
C PRO A 105 -14.52 -22.58 0.47
N LEU A 106 -15.20 -23.30 1.35
CA LEU A 106 -16.64 -23.51 1.23
C LEU A 106 -17.43 -22.23 1.49
N PHE A 107 -16.95 -21.39 2.41
CA PHE A 107 -17.50 -20.07 2.66
C PHE A 107 -17.54 -19.21 1.38
N PHE A 108 -16.49 -19.32 0.55
CA PHE A 108 -16.37 -18.60 -0.71
C PHE A 108 -16.91 -19.39 -1.93
N GLY A 109 -17.57 -20.54 -1.73
CA GLY A 109 -18.08 -21.37 -2.80
C GLY A 109 -16.99 -22.00 -3.68
N ILE A 110 -15.76 -22.11 -3.17
CA ILE A 110 -14.60 -22.69 -3.84
C ILE A 110 -14.49 -24.17 -3.45
N SER A 111 -14.33 -25.06 -4.46
CA SER A 111 -14.16 -26.48 -4.14
C SER A 111 -12.81 -26.75 -3.45
N PRO A 112 -12.71 -27.75 -2.56
CA PRO A 112 -11.43 -28.11 -1.95
C PRO A 112 -10.32 -28.39 -2.96
N ARG A 113 -10.66 -28.98 -4.10
CA ARG A 113 -9.72 -29.24 -5.19
C ARG A 113 -9.17 -27.94 -5.80
N GLU A 114 -10.03 -26.98 -6.08
CA GLU A 114 -9.62 -25.67 -6.58
C GLU A 114 -8.79 -24.91 -5.54
N ALA A 115 -9.18 -24.99 -4.26
CA ALA A 115 -8.51 -24.31 -3.17
C ALA A 115 -7.02 -24.70 -3.04
N VAL A 116 -6.68 -25.99 -3.29
CA VAL A 116 -5.28 -26.45 -3.25
C VAL A 116 -4.44 -25.77 -4.33
N SER A 117 -4.99 -25.52 -5.54
CA SER A 117 -4.28 -24.88 -6.62
C SER A 117 -4.31 -23.35 -6.57
N LEU A 118 -5.05 -22.77 -5.59
CA LEU A 118 -5.19 -21.33 -5.44
C LEU A 118 -4.03 -20.76 -4.62
N ASP A 119 -3.33 -19.76 -5.20
CA ASP A 119 -2.27 -19.03 -4.49
C ASP A 119 -2.79 -18.50 -3.15
N PRO A 120 -2.10 -18.75 -2.03
CA PRO A 120 -2.45 -18.22 -0.72
C PRO A 120 -2.66 -16.71 -0.70
N GLN A 121 -1.99 -15.95 -1.57
CA GLN A 121 -2.26 -14.51 -1.72
C GLN A 121 -3.70 -14.23 -2.18
N GLN A 122 -4.24 -15.03 -3.11
CA GLN A 122 -5.63 -14.90 -3.54
C GLN A 122 -6.61 -15.28 -2.42
N ARG A 123 -6.26 -16.27 -1.58
CA ARG A 123 -7.07 -16.67 -0.42
C ARG A 123 -7.15 -15.55 0.61
N LEU A 124 -6.00 -14.97 0.99
CA LEU A 124 -5.94 -13.83 1.91
C LEU A 124 -6.71 -12.62 1.38
N LEU A 125 -6.60 -12.32 0.09
CA LEU A 125 -7.35 -11.21 -0.51
C LEU A 125 -8.86 -11.40 -0.38
N LEU A 126 -9.37 -12.63 -0.52
CA LEU A 126 -10.79 -12.94 -0.33
C LEU A 126 -11.23 -12.65 1.12
N GLU A 127 -10.51 -13.21 2.09
CA GLU A 127 -10.82 -13.05 3.51
C GLU A 127 -10.70 -11.60 3.95
N VAL A 128 -9.56 -10.95 3.69
CA VAL A 128 -9.29 -9.58 4.13
C VAL A 128 -10.20 -8.56 3.44
N THR A 129 -10.59 -8.81 2.18
CA THR A 129 -11.58 -7.94 1.50
C THR A 129 -12.96 -8.10 2.14
N TRP A 130 -13.37 -9.32 2.46
CA TRP A 130 -14.64 -9.56 3.15
C TRP A 130 -14.69 -8.84 4.49
N GLU A 131 -13.65 -8.97 5.30
CA GLU A 131 -13.51 -8.30 6.59
C GLU A 131 -13.47 -6.77 6.48
N ALA A 132 -12.82 -6.24 5.43
CA ALA A 132 -12.84 -4.80 5.18
C ALA A 132 -14.26 -4.28 4.86
N LEU A 133 -15.07 -5.07 4.15
CA LEU A 133 -16.48 -4.74 3.88
C LEU A 133 -17.33 -4.84 5.17
N GLU A 134 -17.12 -5.86 5.99
CA GLU A 134 -17.77 -5.97 7.30
C GLU A 134 -17.40 -4.79 8.22
N ASN A 135 -16.12 -4.40 8.24
CA ASN A 135 -15.65 -3.23 8.98
C ASN A 135 -16.28 -1.91 8.48
N ALA A 136 -16.58 -1.84 7.17
CA ALA A 136 -17.34 -0.74 6.57
C ALA A 136 -18.84 -0.79 6.84
N GLY A 137 -19.38 -1.85 7.48
CA GLY A 137 -20.81 -2.07 7.65
C GLY A 137 -21.55 -2.38 6.34
N ILE A 138 -20.83 -2.82 5.30
CA ILE A 138 -21.40 -3.12 3.98
C ILE A 138 -21.64 -4.62 3.85
N ALA A 139 -22.90 -5.03 3.69
CA ALA A 139 -23.21 -6.41 3.35
C ALA A 139 -22.77 -6.71 1.90
N PRO A 140 -21.87 -7.71 1.67
CA PRO A 140 -21.34 -8.00 0.33
C PRO A 140 -22.43 -8.29 -0.72
N THR A 141 -23.56 -8.81 -0.31
CA THR A 141 -24.73 -9.09 -1.19
C THR A 141 -25.32 -7.82 -1.81
N LEU A 142 -25.16 -6.66 -1.17
CA LEU A 142 -25.64 -5.36 -1.68
C LEU A 142 -24.75 -4.82 -2.82
N LEU A 143 -23.55 -5.36 -2.98
CA LEU A 143 -22.61 -4.93 -4.02
C LEU A 143 -22.85 -5.58 -5.38
N ARG A 144 -23.75 -6.57 -5.49
CA ARG A 144 -24.04 -7.24 -6.77
C ARG A 144 -24.49 -6.24 -7.82
N ASN A 145 -23.86 -6.33 -8.99
CA ASN A 145 -24.08 -5.47 -10.16
C ASN A 145 -23.74 -3.99 -9.90
N SER A 146 -23.04 -3.68 -8.81
CA SER A 146 -22.60 -2.31 -8.51
C SER A 146 -21.37 -1.92 -9.32
N LYS A 147 -21.18 -0.62 -9.57
CA LYS A 147 -19.95 -0.04 -10.10
C LYS A 147 -18.87 0.08 -9.02
N THR A 148 -18.55 -1.05 -8.36
CA THR A 148 -17.48 -1.12 -7.37
C THR A 148 -16.18 -1.51 -8.09
N GLY A 149 -15.15 -0.66 -7.97
CA GLY A 149 -13.81 -0.93 -8.52
C GLY A 149 -12.95 -1.76 -7.56
N VAL A 150 -12.06 -2.59 -8.11
CA VAL A 150 -11.09 -3.41 -7.34
C VAL A 150 -9.68 -3.14 -7.85
N TYR A 151 -8.79 -2.73 -6.94
CA TYR A 151 -7.41 -2.34 -7.25
C TYR A 151 -6.45 -3.02 -6.28
N VAL A 152 -5.62 -3.96 -6.76
CA VAL A 152 -4.74 -4.74 -5.88
C VAL A 152 -3.31 -4.77 -6.39
N GLY A 153 -2.35 -4.48 -5.49
CA GLY A 153 -0.93 -4.62 -5.72
C GLY A 153 -0.44 -6.04 -5.38
N ILE A 154 0.21 -6.70 -6.34
CA ILE A 154 0.83 -8.03 -6.17
C ILE A 154 2.12 -8.06 -6.98
N CYS A 155 3.28 -8.33 -6.33
CA CYS A 155 4.59 -8.37 -6.96
C CYS A 155 5.17 -9.77 -7.06
N THR A 156 4.72 -10.73 -6.24
CA THR A 156 5.26 -12.09 -6.13
C THR A 156 4.31 -13.13 -6.72
N ASP A 157 4.86 -14.25 -7.16
CA ASP A 157 4.17 -15.41 -7.70
C ASP A 157 4.82 -16.73 -7.25
N ASP A 158 5.36 -16.73 -6.05
CA ASP A 158 6.14 -17.85 -5.47
C ASP A 158 5.38 -19.17 -5.51
N TYR A 159 4.07 -19.14 -5.24
CA TYR A 159 3.25 -20.35 -5.23
C TYR A 159 3.14 -20.97 -6.62
N GLY A 160 2.91 -20.15 -7.64
CA GLY A 160 2.88 -20.59 -9.04
C GLY A 160 4.22 -21.15 -9.49
N GLN A 161 5.32 -20.47 -9.16
CA GLN A 161 6.67 -20.93 -9.51
C GLN A 161 7.02 -22.27 -8.84
N ARG A 162 6.63 -22.46 -7.58
CA ARG A 162 6.87 -23.71 -6.83
C ARG A 162 5.98 -24.86 -7.33
N GLY A 163 4.71 -24.60 -7.59
CA GLY A 163 3.71 -25.60 -7.98
C GLY A 163 3.72 -25.93 -9.47
N MET A 164 4.08 -24.98 -10.32
CA MET A 164 4.19 -25.15 -11.78
C MET A 164 5.66 -25.37 -12.16
N SER A 165 6.28 -26.45 -11.61
CA SER A 165 7.62 -26.81 -12.00
C SER A 165 7.66 -27.10 -13.51
N TRP A 166 8.45 -26.34 -14.25
CA TRP A 166 8.74 -26.62 -15.67
C TRP A 166 9.33 -28.03 -15.86
N GLU A 167 9.89 -28.58 -14.79
CA GLU A 167 10.45 -29.93 -14.76
C GLU A 167 9.37 -31.04 -14.68
N ASN A 168 8.18 -30.70 -14.17
CA ASN A 168 7.08 -31.66 -14.08
C ASN A 168 5.70 -31.06 -14.40
N PRO A 169 5.39 -30.86 -15.69
CA PRO A 169 4.09 -30.35 -16.13
C PRO A 169 2.89 -31.22 -15.71
N SER A 170 3.11 -32.48 -15.31
CA SER A 170 2.02 -33.39 -14.88
C SER A 170 1.39 -32.97 -13.55
N LEU A 171 2.01 -32.06 -12.80
CA LEU A 171 1.46 -31.47 -11.58
C LEU A 171 0.41 -30.37 -11.87
N MET A 172 0.33 -29.91 -13.12
CA MET A 172 -0.65 -28.90 -13.50
C MET A 172 -2.05 -29.52 -13.62
N ASP A 173 -3.00 -28.90 -12.97
CA ASP A 173 -4.41 -29.25 -13.05
C ASP A 173 -5.23 -28.14 -13.77
N THR A 174 -6.56 -28.34 -13.88
CA THR A 174 -7.46 -27.38 -14.54
C THR A 174 -7.56 -26.03 -13.82
N HIS A 175 -7.15 -25.95 -12.56
CA HIS A 175 -7.22 -24.74 -11.71
C HIS A 175 -5.87 -24.02 -11.61
N SER A 176 -4.76 -24.66 -12.01
CA SER A 176 -3.41 -24.11 -11.89
C SER A 176 -3.26 -22.75 -12.57
N GLY A 177 -3.86 -22.55 -13.74
CA GLY A 177 -3.82 -21.27 -14.45
C GLY A 177 -4.56 -20.16 -13.73
N THR A 178 -5.83 -20.38 -13.36
CA THR A 178 -6.67 -19.38 -12.70
C THR A 178 -6.29 -19.19 -11.23
N GLY A 179 -5.75 -20.21 -10.59
CA GLY A 179 -5.30 -20.15 -9.21
C GLY A 179 -4.02 -19.34 -9.02
N ASN A 180 -3.18 -19.19 -10.06
CA ASN A 180 -1.86 -18.56 -9.93
C ASN A 180 -1.69 -17.27 -10.75
N ALA A 181 -2.51 -17.02 -11.77
CA ALA A 181 -2.42 -15.78 -12.52
C ALA A 181 -2.80 -14.57 -11.64
N ARG A 182 -1.89 -13.60 -11.54
CA ARG A 182 -2.09 -12.39 -10.70
C ARG A 182 -3.34 -11.58 -11.08
N SER A 183 -3.67 -11.52 -12.37
CA SER A 183 -4.91 -10.89 -12.86
C SER A 183 -6.19 -11.57 -12.33
N MET A 184 -6.11 -12.87 -12.04
CA MET A 184 -7.25 -13.62 -11.48
C MET A 184 -7.52 -13.29 -10.02
N ALA A 185 -6.55 -12.76 -9.28
CA ALA A 185 -6.76 -12.32 -7.90
C ALA A 185 -7.87 -11.26 -7.80
N VAL A 186 -7.78 -10.20 -8.61
CA VAL A 186 -8.81 -9.15 -8.67
C VAL A 186 -10.07 -9.65 -9.38
N GLY A 187 -9.92 -10.45 -10.44
CA GLY A 187 -11.05 -11.05 -11.17
C GLY A 187 -11.91 -11.94 -10.28
N ARG A 188 -11.30 -12.72 -9.40
CA ARG A 188 -12.00 -13.59 -8.43
C ARG A 188 -12.79 -12.78 -7.40
N LEU A 189 -12.22 -11.70 -6.88
CA LEU A 189 -12.94 -10.78 -5.99
C LEU A 189 -14.20 -10.22 -6.67
N SER A 190 -14.04 -9.68 -7.88
CA SER A 190 -15.18 -9.12 -8.61
C SER A 190 -16.21 -10.17 -8.98
N HIS A 191 -15.78 -11.38 -9.37
CA HIS A 191 -16.68 -12.49 -9.67
C HIS A 191 -17.50 -12.92 -8.46
N LEU A 192 -16.83 -13.14 -7.32
CA LEU A 192 -17.47 -13.61 -6.08
C LEU A 192 -18.46 -12.58 -5.55
N LEU A 193 -18.09 -11.32 -5.53
CA LEU A 193 -18.91 -10.23 -5.00
C LEU A 193 -19.91 -9.67 -6.02
N GLY A 194 -19.82 -10.10 -7.30
CA GLY A 194 -20.70 -9.63 -8.38
C GLY A 194 -20.45 -8.18 -8.80
N LEU A 195 -19.20 -7.71 -8.73
CA LEU A 195 -18.82 -6.32 -9.00
C LEU A 195 -18.64 -6.06 -10.50
N GLN A 196 -19.00 -4.86 -10.97
CA GLN A 196 -18.96 -4.46 -12.38
C GLN A 196 -18.13 -3.19 -12.64
N GLY A 197 -17.41 -2.67 -11.64
CA GLY A 197 -16.49 -1.56 -11.79
C GLY A 197 -15.14 -1.98 -12.41
N PRO A 198 -14.20 -1.02 -12.57
CA PRO A 198 -12.84 -1.31 -13.01
C PRO A 198 -12.16 -2.36 -12.12
N ASN A 199 -11.37 -3.24 -12.75
CA ASN A 199 -10.74 -4.37 -12.07
C ASN A 199 -9.26 -4.43 -12.47
N ILE A 200 -8.36 -3.98 -11.58
CA ILE A 200 -6.96 -3.72 -11.92
C ILE A 200 -6.03 -4.37 -10.90
N GLN A 201 -5.18 -5.27 -11.38
CA GLN A 201 -4.00 -5.74 -10.68
C GLN A 201 -2.78 -5.01 -11.23
N LEU A 202 -1.87 -4.56 -10.36
CA LEU A 202 -0.64 -3.91 -10.78
C LEU A 202 0.57 -4.36 -9.94
N ASP A 203 1.74 -4.12 -10.52
CA ASP A 203 3.04 -4.30 -9.90
C ASP A 203 3.90 -3.07 -10.17
N THR A 204 4.10 -2.27 -9.14
CA THR A 204 5.06 -1.15 -9.10
C THR A 204 6.03 -1.33 -7.92
N ALA A 205 6.35 -2.60 -7.61
CA ALA A 205 7.18 -3.01 -6.47
C ALA A 205 6.62 -2.46 -5.13
N CYS A 206 7.45 -1.87 -4.30
CA CYS A 206 7.10 -1.41 -2.95
C CYS A 206 6.00 -0.35 -2.90
N SER A 207 5.74 0.35 -4.00
CA SER A 207 4.69 1.38 -4.09
C SER A 207 3.33 0.82 -4.50
N SER A 208 3.23 -0.46 -4.86
CA SER A 208 2.04 -1.05 -5.49
C SER A 208 0.73 -0.71 -4.78
N SER A 209 0.62 -0.95 -3.48
CA SER A 209 -0.63 -0.70 -2.76
C SER A 209 -0.99 0.79 -2.61
N LEU A 210 -0.02 1.72 -2.58
CA LEU A 210 -0.34 3.15 -2.62
C LEU A 210 -0.73 3.62 -4.02
N VAL A 211 -0.15 3.04 -5.08
CA VAL A 211 -0.56 3.31 -6.46
C VAL A 211 -1.98 2.78 -6.68
N THR A 212 -2.36 1.61 -6.13
CA THR A 212 -3.75 1.13 -6.19
C THR A 212 -4.72 2.08 -5.50
N VAL A 213 -4.35 2.62 -4.33
CA VAL A 213 -5.16 3.63 -3.63
C VAL A 213 -5.29 4.91 -4.47
N HIS A 214 -4.20 5.36 -5.10
CA HIS A 214 -4.23 6.52 -6.01
C HIS A 214 -5.21 6.29 -7.16
N LEU A 215 -5.12 5.16 -7.87
CA LEU A 215 -6.01 4.83 -8.98
C LEU A 215 -7.47 4.70 -8.53
N ALA A 216 -7.72 4.09 -7.38
CA ALA A 216 -9.06 4.02 -6.79
C ALA A 216 -9.65 5.41 -6.51
N CYS A 217 -8.85 6.33 -5.94
CA CYS A 217 -9.26 7.71 -5.73
C CYS A 217 -9.58 8.43 -7.06
N GLN A 218 -8.78 8.20 -8.11
CA GLN A 218 -9.04 8.77 -9.43
C GLN A 218 -10.34 8.23 -10.03
N SER A 219 -10.56 6.92 -9.99
CA SER A 219 -11.78 6.27 -10.50
C SER A 219 -13.04 6.78 -9.80
N LEU A 220 -12.97 6.98 -8.47
CA LEU A 220 -14.09 7.57 -7.70
C LEU A 220 -14.37 9.03 -8.12
N ARG A 221 -13.32 9.85 -8.30
CA ARG A 221 -13.46 11.24 -8.74
C ARG A 221 -13.99 11.35 -10.17
N LEU A 222 -13.58 10.44 -11.05
CA LEU A 222 -14.07 10.34 -12.43
C LEU A 222 -15.45 9.69 -12.56
N LYS A 223 -16.02 9.20 -11.44
CA LYS A 223 -17.32 8.50 -11.41
C LYS A 223 -17.34 7.19 -12.22
N GLU A 224 -16.18 6.61 -12.50
CA GLU A 224 -16.06 5.26 -13.06
C GLU A 224 -16.49 4.21 -12.02
N SER A 225 -16.23 4.51 -10.74
CA SER A 225 -16.67 3.72 -9.59
C SER A 225 -17.50 4.57 -8.61
N ASN A 226 -18.44 3.92 -7.90
CA ASN A 226 -19.18 4.54 -6.79
C ASN A 226 -18.61 4.11 -5.43
N LEU A 227 -18.01 2.93 -5.37
CA LEU A 227 -17.24 2.37 -4.28
C LEU A 227 -15.95 1.82 -4.87
N ALA A 228 -14.85 1.82 -4.12
CA ALA A 228 -13.63 1.16 -4.54
C ALA A 228 -13.00 0.37 -3.37
N ILE A 229 -12.45 -0.78 -3.72
CA ILE A 229 -11.69 -1.64 -2.80
C ILE A 229 -10.24 -1.61 -3.29
N ALA A 230 -9.32 -1.18 -2.44
CA ALA A 230 -7.92 -0.99 -2.81
C ALA A 230 -6.98 -1.54 -1.76
N GLY A 231 -5.83 -2.05 -2.18
CA GLY A 231 -4.83 -2.56 -1.24
C GLY A 231 -3.74 -3.35 -1.92
N GLY A 232 -3.14 -4.29 -1.18
CA GLY A 232 -2.09 -5.14 -1.71
C GLY A 232 -1.79 -6.32 -0.79
N VAL A 233 -1.12 -7.31 -1.36
CA VAL A 233 -0.71 -8.53 -0.67
C VAL A 233 0.71 -8.90 -1.05
N ASN A 234 1.44 -9.46 -0.11
CA ASN A 234 2.77 -10.05 -0.32
C ASN A 234 2.94 -11.26 0.60
N LEU A 235 3.29 -12.40 0.04
CA LEU A 235 3.74 -13.57 0.77
C LEU A 235 5.12 -14.03 0.28
N ILE A 236 5.90 -14.63 1.17
CA ILE A 236 7.20 -15.23 0.89
C ILE A 236 7.06 -16.74 1.06
N LEU A 237 6.71 -17.42 -0.01
CA LEU A 237 6.42 -18.86 0.00
C LEU A 237 7.57 -19.71 -0.53
N TRP A 238 8.63 -19.06 -1.04
CA TRP A 238 9.78 -19.70 -1.63
C TRP A 238 11.05 -18.85 -1.42
N PRO A 239 12.22 -19.41 -1.11
CA PRO A 239 13.41 -18.63 -0.73
C PRO A 239 14.06 -17.88 -1.91
N VAL A 240 13.66 -18.14 -3.15
CA VAL A 240 14.31 -17.56 -4.35
C VAL A 240 14.23 -16.03 -4.35
N GLY A 241 13.11 -15.46 -3.90
CA GLY A 241 12.95 -14.02 -3.75
C GLY A 241 13.98 -13.45 -2.77
N THR A 242 14.07 -14.02 -1.58
CA THR A 242 15.04 -13.64 -0.53
C THR A 242 16.48 -13.80 -1.01
N ILE A 243 16.81 -14.90 -1.71
CA ILE A 243 18.14 -15.11 -2.29
C ILE A 243 18.51 -13.95 -3.25
N ARG A 244 17.59 -13.56 -4.15
CA ARG A 244 17.82 -12.43 -5.08
C ARG A 244 18.11 -11.14 -4.34
N ARG A 245 17.36 -10.82 -3.29
CA ARG A 245 17.53 -9.60 -2.47
C ARG A 245 18.81 -9.64 -1.65
N CYS A 246 19.18 -10.80 -1.12
CA CYS A 246 20.49 -11.01 -0.48
C CYS A 246 21.65 -10.78 -1.47
N ARG A 247 21.54 -11.24 -2.71
CA ARG A 247 22.56 -10.97 -3.77
C ARG A 247 22.70 -9.48 -4.08
N LEU A 248 21.64 -8.71 -3.95
CA LEU A 248 21.67 -7.24 -4.07
C LEU A 248 22.20 -6.55 -2.81
N LYS A 249 22.48 -7.29 -1.73
CA LYS A 249 22.86 -6.76 -0.40
C LYS A 249 21.82 -5.75 0.14
N ALA A 250 20.55 -5.98 -0.17
CA ALA A 250 19.48 -5.09 0.20
C ALA A 250 18.82 -5.46 1.55
N VAL A 251 18.99 -6.72 2.00
CA VAL A 251 18.36 -7.27 3.20
C VAL A 251 19.28 -7.12 4.41
N ALA A 252 18.73 -6.73 5.56
CA ALA A 252 19.43 -6.71 6.82
C ALA A 252 19.68 -8.16 7.34
N PRO A 253 20.90 -8.49 7.81
CA PRO A 253 21.19 -9.84 8.32
C PRO A 253 20.30 -10.28 9.49
N ASP A 254 19.88 -9.34 10.33
CA ASP A 254 19.00 -9.58 11.48
C ASP A 254 17.50 -9.47 11.14
N GLY A 255 17.17 -9.27 9.86
CA GLY A 255 15.80 -9.15 9.35
C GLY A 255 15.02 -7.91 9.81
N ARG A 256 15.69 -6.89 10.38
CA ARG A 256 15.05 -5.69 10.95
C ARG A 256 15.32 -4.44 10.14
N CYS A 257 14.30 -3.64 9.96
CA CYS A 257 14.45 -2.29 9.43
C CYS A 257 14.91 -1.35 10.54
N LYS A 258 16.22 -1.09 10.62
CA LYS A 258 16.84 -0.12 11.54
C LYS A 258 16.69 1.29 10.98
N THR A 259 15.42 1.69 10.79
CA THR A 259 15.05 2.93 10.11
C THR A 259 15.63 4.15 10.80
N PHE A 260 16.36 4.96 10.04
CA PHE A 260 17.00 6.21 10.46
C PHE A 260 18.15 6.04 11.47
N ASP A 261 18.51 4.81 11.85
CA ASP A 261 19.65 4.55 12.74
C ASP A 261 20.98 4.54 11.98
N ALA A 262 22.06 4.92 12.68
CA ALA A 262 23.41 4.88 12.11
C ALA A 262 23.86 3.46 11.74
N SER A 263 23.25 2.43 12.33
CA SER A 263 23.52 1.01 12.03
C SER A 263 22.63 0.43 10.92
N ALA A 264 21.88 1.26 10.20
CA ALA A 264 21.07 0.84 9.05
C ALA A 264 21.93 0.11 8.01
N ASP A 265 21.60 -1.15 7.71
CA ASP A 265 22.39 -2.05 6.86
C ASP A 265 21.57 -2.83 5.84
N GLY A 266 20.29 -2.48 5.68
CA GLY A 266 19.33 -3.11 4.79
C GLY A 266 17.93 -3.16 5.41
N TYR A 267 16.99 -3.72 4.69
CA TYR A 267 15.63 -3.89 5.22
C TYR A 267 15.34 -5.33 5.64
N GLY A 268 14.46 -5.50 6.61
CA GLY A 268 13.83 -6.79 6.91
C GLY A 268 12.71 -7.07 5.92
N GLU A 269 12.67 -8.29 5.37
CA GLU A 269 11.54 -8.72 4.53
C GLU A 269 10.30 -8.98 5.38
N GLY A 270 9.11 -8.80 4.79
CA GLY A 270 7.86 -9.09 5.49
C GLY A 270 6.72 -9.49 4.56
N GLU A 271 5.76 -10.19 5.14
CA GLU A 271 4.51 -10.61 4.53
C GLU A 271 3.36 -9.72 4.98
N GLY A 272 2.32 -9.63 4.20
CA GLY A 272 1.14 -8.89 4.60
C GLY A 272 0.05 -8.85 3.55
N CYS A 273 -1.17 -8.61 4.02
CA CYS A 273 -2.32 -8.28 3.20
C CYS A 273 -3.08 -7.14 3.89
N GLY A 274 -3.36 -6.07 3.15
CA GLY A 274 -4.20 -4.98 3.64
C GLY A 274 -5.15 -4.53 2.55
N MET A 275 -6.42 -4.32 2.91
CA MET A 275 -7.47 -3.84 2.02
C MET A 275 -8.23 -2.72 2.69
N ILE A 276 -8.58 -1.70 1.91
CA ILE A 276 -9.39 -0.57 2.35
C ILE A 276 -10.58 -0.37 1.44
N VAL A 277 -11.67 0.13 2.01
CA VAL A 277 -12.91 0.47 1.30
C VAL A 277 -13.02 1.98 1.20
N LEU A 278 -13.18 2.49 -0.02
CA LEU A 278 -13.13 3.90 -0.38
C LEU A 278 -14.42 4.37 -1.02
N LYS A 279 -14.83 5.59 -0.69
CA LYS A 279 -16.01 6.25 -1.25
C LYS A 279 -15.77 7.77 -1.37
N ARG A 280 -16.41 8.46 -2.30
CA ARG A 280 -16.39 9.93 -2.28
C ARG A 280 -16.90 10.41 -0.93
N LEU A 281 -16.28 11.42 -0.36
CA LEU A 281 -16.68 11.91 0.98
C LEU A 281 -18.13 12.38 1.02
N SER A 282 -18.59 13.05 -0.05
CA SER A 282 -19.98 13.49 -0.17
C SER A 282 -20.98 12.32 -0.13
N ASP A 283 -20.64 11.22 -0.83
CA ASP A 283 -21.50 10.03 -0.87
C ASP A 283 -21.47 9.30 0.48
N ALA A 284 -20.29 9.17 1.09
CA ALA A 284 -20.16 8.54 2.41
C ALA A 284 -21.00 9.26 3.49
N ILE A 285 -20.99 10.61 3.47
CA ILE A 285 -21.82 11.41 4.38
C ILE A 285 -23.30 11.24 4.08
N ALA A 286 -23.69 11.25 2.79
CA ALA A 286 -25.09 11.11 2.37
C ALA A 286 -25.66 9.74 2.74
N ASP A 287 -24.84 8.68 2.65
CA ASP A 287 -25.24 7.31 2.97
C ASP A 287 -25.11 6.98 4.47
N GLY A 288 -24.54 7.90 5.29
CA GLY A 288 -24.36 7.71 6.72
C GLY A 288 -23.24 6.74 7.08
N ASP A 289 -22.26 6.56 6.20
CA ASP A 289 -21.12 5.68 6.43
C ASP A 289 -20.22 6.21 7.56
N ARG A 290 -19.60 5.29 8.30
CA ARG A 290 -18.57 5.63 9.28
C ARG A 290 -17.29 5.99 8.55
N VAL A 291 -16.89 7.26 8.57
CA VAL A 291 -15.63 7.74 7.99
C VAL A 291 -14.49 7.52 8.98
N LEU A 292 -13.52 6.67 8.62
CA LEU A 292 -12.35 6.36 9.45
C LEU A 292 -11.24 7.40 9.26
N ALA A 293 -11.03 7.83 8.02
CA ALA A 293 -10.08 8.87 7.65
C ALA A 293 -10.44 9.44 6.27
N VAL A 294 -9.78 10.53 5.87
CA VAL A 294 -10.04 11.20 4.59
C VAL A 294 -8.75 11.38 3.81
N ILE A 295 -8.71 10.89 2.58
CA ILE A 295 -7.64 11.14 1.62
C ILE A 295 -7.95 12.45 0.90
N ARG A 296 -7.17 13.49 1.19
CA ARG A 296 -7.33 14.82 0.57
C ARG A 296 -6.65 14.92 -0.78
N GLY A 297 -5.47 14.29 -0.92
CA GLY A 297 -4.70 14.30 -2.16
C GLY A 297 -3.74 13.13 -2.24
N SER A 298 -3.30 12.82 -3.44
CA SER A 298 -2.27 11.83 -3.74
C SER A 298 -1.52 12.21 -5.00
N ALA A 299 -0.28 11.73 -5.13
CA ALA A 299 0.55 11.91 -6.32
C ALA A 299 1.37 10.66 -6.60
N VAL A 300 1.72 10.45 -7.86
CA VAL A 300 2.60 9.39 -8.34
C VAL A 300 3.55 10.00 -9.37
N ASN A 301 4.83 9.70 -9.24
CA ASN A 301 5.84 10.02 -10.25
C ASN A 301 6.85 8.86 -10.38
N HIS A 302 7.90 9.06 -11.15
CA HIS A 302 9.03 8.15 -11.28
C HIS A 302 10.34 8.93 -11.04
N ASP A 303 11.33 8.27 -10.45
CA ASP A 303 12.63 8.90 -10.13
C ASP A 303 13.40 9.40 -11.36
N GLY A 304 13.06 8.93 -12.56
CA GLY A 304 13.76 9.30 -13.78
C GLY A 304 15.24 8.88 -13.75
N PRO A 305 16.12 9.63 -14.40
CA PRO A 305 17.56 9.36 -14.35
C PRO A 305 18.13 9.73 -12.98
N SER A 306 18.67 8.73 -12.27
CA SER A 306 19.43 8.90 -11.03
C SER A 306 20.86 8.38 -11.21
N SER A 307 21.67 8.37 -10.16
CA SER A 307 23.05 7.84 -10.23
C SER A 307 23.14 6.32 -10.45
N GLY A 308 22.02 5.59 -10.38
CA GLY A 308 21.91 4.17 -10.64
C GLY A 308 20.45 3.71 -10.60
N LEU A 309 20.13 2.61 -11.28
CA LEU A 309 18.75 2.10 -11.43
C LEU A 309 18.02 1.91 -10.10
N THR A 310 18.74 1.56 -9.03
CA THR A 310 18.20 1.29 -7.69
C THR A 310 18.44 2.43 -6.70
N VAL A 311 18.98 3.56 -7.16
CA VAL A 311 19.31 4.71 -6.30
C VAL A 311 18.16 5.71 -6.31
N PRO A 312 17.59 6.07 -5.15
CA PRO A 312 16.52 7.05 -5.06
C PRO A 312 16.94 8.44 -5.56
N ASN A 313 15.99 9.21 -6.10
CA ASN A 313 16.20 10.56 -6.60
C ASN A 313 15.56 11.59 -5.65
N LYS A 314 16.38 12.32 -4.91
CA LYS A 314 15.94 13.37 -3.97
C LYS A 314 15.04 14.42 -4.61
N MET A 315 15.35 14.84 -5.84
CA MET A 315 14.57 15.88 -6.52
C MET A 315 13.18 15.36 -6.91
N ALA A 316 13.11 14.13 -7.44
CA ALA A 316 11.85 13.50 -7.78
C ALA A 316 10.96 13.28 -6.53
N GLN A 317 11.54 12.86 -5.41
CA GLN A 317 10.81 12.73 -4.14
C GLN A 317 10.27 14.09 -3.66
N LYS A 318 11.09 15.13 -3.70
CA LYS A 318 10.67 16.50 -3.36
C LYS A 318 9.49 16.96 -4.22
N GLU A 319 9.56 16.78 -5.54
CA GLU A 319 8.49 17.14 -6.47
C GLU A 319 7.22 16.35 -6.20
N LEU A 320 7.34 15.04 -5.91
CA LEU A 320 6.22 14.18 -5.53
C LEU A 320 5.48 14.70 -4.30
N ILE A 321 6.24 15.02 -3.24
CA ILE A 321 5.67 15.55 -1.99
C ILE A 321 4.94 16.88 -2.26
N GLN A 322 5.57 17.79 -3.00
CA GLN A 322 4.96 19.07 -3.36
C GLN A 322 3.67 18.89 -4.16
N GLN A 323 3.67 17.97 -5.13
CA GLN A 323 2.48 17.67 -5.93
C GLN A 323 1.36 17.06 -5.07
N ALA A 324 1.68 16.17 -4.13
CA ALA A 324 0.71 15.60 -3.21
C ALA A 324 0.07 16.67 -2.31
N LEU A 325 0.88 17.58 -1.75
CA LEU A 325 0.42 18.72 -0.96
C LEU A 325 -0.47 19.67 -1.77
N GLN A 326 -0.07 19.97 -3.00
CA GLN A 326 -0.85 20.81 -3.93
C GLN A 326 -2.22 20.17 -4.23
N ASN A 327 -2.23 18.86 -4.54
CA ASN A 327 -3.47 18.12 -4.81
C ASN A 327 -4.38 18.07 -3.57
N ALA A 328 -3.78 17.97 -2.38
CA ALA A 328 -4.48 17.97 -1.10
C ALA A 328 -4.94 19.37 -0.66
N ARG A 329 -4.39 20.45 -1.25
CA ARG A 329 -4.55 21.84 -0.80
C ARG A 329 -4.16 21.99 0.69
N VAL A 330 -2.98 21.48 1.03
CA VAL A 330 -2.41 21.50 2.38
C VAL A 330 -1.06 22.19 2.34
N GLU A 331 -0.85 23.14 3.24
CA GLU A 331 0.45 23.77 3.42
C GLU A 331 1.41 22.81 4.15
N PRO A 332 2.71 22.82 3.83
CA PRO A 332 3.69 21.95 4.48
C PRO A 332 3.68 22.05 6.02
N SER A 333 3.47 23.24 6.58
CA SER A 333 3.41 23.49 8.02
C SER A 333 2.20 22.86 8.73
N GLN A 334 1.16 22.50 7.99
CA GLN A 334 -0.05 21.84 8.51
C GLN A 334 0.12 20.32 8.69
N VAL A 335 1.20 19.76 8.15
CA VAL A 335 1.49 18.33 8.30
C VAL A 335 2.24 18.10 9.61
N SER A 336 1.69 17.35 10.53
CA SER A 336 2.29 17.05 11.84
C SER A 336 3.06 15.73 11.86
N TYR A 337 2.66 14.76 11.02
CA TYR A 337 3.26 13.42 10.95
C TYR A 337 3.48 12.96 9.52
N VAL A 338 4.59 12.27 9.29
CA VAL A 338 4.88 11.54 8.06
C VAL A 338 5.20 10.08 8.39
N GLU A 339 4.41 9.19 7.86
CA GLU A 339 4.75 7.76 7.80
C GLU A 339 5.66 7.55 6.59
N ALA A 340 6.95 7.37 6.83
CA ALA A 340 7.98 7.32 5.81
C ALA A 340 8.08 5.95 5.14
N HIS A 341 8.73 5.89 3.99
CA HIS A 341 9.19 4.64 3.41
C HIS A 341 10.14 3.93 4.37
N GLY A 342 11.18 4.61 4.85
CA GLY A 342 11.95 4.24 6.03
C GLY A 342 12.36 2.76 6.09
N THR A 343 13.13 2.29 5.10
CA THR A 343 13.50 0.88 4.98
C THR A 343 14.69 0.44 5.84
N GLY A 344 15.43 1.38 6.42
CA GLY A 344 16.67 1.08 7.15
C GLY A 344 17.85 0.83 6.23
N THR A 345 17.86 1.45 5.05
CA THR A 345 18.98 1.34 4.12
C THR A 345 19.95 2.51 4.29
N PRO A 346 21.29 2.26 4.20
CA PRO A 346 22.29 3.30 4.43
C PRO A 346 22.17 4.53 3.53
N LEU A 347 21.66 4.34 2.30
CA LEU A 347 21.53 5.39 1.31
C LEU A 347 20.10 5.96 1.24
N GLY A 348 19.09 5.08 1.33
CA GLY A 348 17.69 5.47 1.12
C GLY A 348 17.15 6.39 2.21
N ASP A 349 17.40 6.05 3.47
CA ASP A 349 16.91 6.81 4.61
C ASP A 349 17.41 8.27 4.64
N PRO A 350 18.72 8.57 4.44
CA PRO A 350 19.18 9.96 4.33
C PRO A 350 18.54 10.72 3.17
N ILE A 351 18.44 10.12 1.99
CA ILE A 351 17.84 10.77 0.80
C ILE A 351 16.38 11.12 1.06
N GLU A 352 15.62 10.20 1.66
CA GLU A 352 14.21 10.42 2.01
C GLU A 352 14.06 11.55 3.02
N LEU A 353 14.80 11.50 4.14
CA LEU A 353 14.69 12.54 5.19
C LEU A 353 15.18 13.91 4.71
N GLU A 354 16.20 13.96 3.83
CA GLU A 354 16.60 15.21 3.17
C GLU A 354 15.50 15.78 2.25
N SER A 355 14.75 14.90 1.58
CA SER A 355 13.62 15.30 0.72
C SER A 355 12.46 15.83 1.56
N LEU A 356 12.15 15.17 2.68
CA LEU A 356 11.16 15.61 3.65
C LEU A 356 11.55 16.96 4.26
N ALA A 357 12.78 17.11 4.74
CA ALA A 357 13.30 18.35 5.31
C ALA A 357 13.23 19.52 4.30
N ALA A 358 13.57 19.26 3.03
CA ALA A 358 13.53 20.28 1.99
C ALA A 358 12.12 20.82 1.70
N VAL A 359 11.06 20.07 1.99
CA VAL A 359 9.66 20.49 1.78
C VAL A 359 9.02 20.92 3.08
N TYR A 360 9.05 20.08 4.12
CA TYR A 360 8.32 20.30 5.35
C TYR A 360 9.07 21.19 6.36
N GLY A 361 10.40 21.24 6.30
CA GLY A 361 11.22 22.06 7.19
C GLY A 361 11.17 23.55 6.87
N GLN A 362 10.76 23.94 5.66
CA GLN A 362 10.70 25.35 5.26
C GLN A 362 9.60 26.10 6.03
N LYS A 363 10.03 27.19 6.74
CA LYS A 363 9.12 28.07 7.51
C LYS A 363 8.37 27.35 8.64
N ARG A 364 8.86 26.19 9.10
CA ARG A 364 8.24 25.44 10.18
C ARG A 364 8.60 26.07 11.51
N PRO A 365 7.63 26.31 12.42
CA PRO A 365 7.92 26.82 13.76
C PRO A 365 8.75 25.79 14.56
N ILE A 366 9.78 26.27 15.28
CA ILE A 366 10.66 25.41 16.10
C ILE A 366 9.90 24.59 17.15
N ASN A 367 8.79 25.10 17.64
CA ASN A 367 7.95 24.43 18.62
C ASN A 367 6.93 23.45 18.02
N GLN A 368 6.98 23.22 16.71
CA GLN A 368 6.11 22.29 16.00
C GLN A 368 6.93 21.39 15.04
N PRO A 369 7.82 20.55 15.56
CA PRO A 369 8.66 19.68 14.74
C PRO A 369 7.80 18.71 13.93
N LEU A 370 8.32 18.27 12.76
CA LEU A 370 7.71 17.18 12.02
C LEU A 370 8.02 15.86 12.71
N VAL A 371 6.98 15.11 13.06
CA VAL A 371 7.18 13.74 13.54
C VAL A 371 7.28 12.80 12.37
N VAL A 372 8.29 11.93 12.37
CA VAL A 372 8.50 10.94 11.29
C VAL A 372 8.64 9.56 11.88
N GLY A 373 7.92 8.59 11.32
CA GLY A 373 8.00 7.19 11.73
C GLY A 373 7.94 6.22 10.54
N SER A 374 8.10 4.93 10.81
CA SER A 374 7.91 3.86 9.83
C SER A 374 7.41 2.59 10.49
N VAL A 375 6.31 2.05 10.03
CA VAL A 375 5.73 0.77 10.46
C VAL A 375 6.66 -0.42 10.21
N LYS A 376 7.60 -0.26 9.30
CA LYS A 376 8.58 -1.32 8.95
C LYS A 376 9.48 -1.69 10.12
N THR A 377 9.63 -0.82 11.09
CA THR A 377 10.38 -1.13 12.32
C THR A 377 9.72 -2.22 13.15
N ASN A 378 8.40 -2.39 13.07
CA ASN A 378 7.66 -3.42 13.79
C ASN A 378 7.61 -4.78 13.05
N MET A 379 7.51 -4.79 11.74
CA MET A 379 7.15 -6.00 10.99
C MET A 379 7.91 -6.21 9.67
N GLY A 380 8.94 -5.41 9.40
CA GLY A 380 9.70 -5.47 8.16
C GLY A 380 8.98 -4.80 6.99
N HIS A 381 9.55 -4.97 5.81
CA HIS A 381 9.07 -4.39 4.55
C HIS A 381 8.15 -5.37 3.83
N LEU A 382 6.86 -5.05 3.76
CA LEU A 382 5.81 -5.90 3.21
C LEU A 382 5.68 -5.79 1.67
N GLU A 383 6.72 -5.32 0.98
CA GLU A 383 6.77 -5.22 -0.49
C GLU A 383 5.49 -4.60 -1.08
N ALA A 384 4.72 -5.33 -1.88
CA ALA A 384 3.48 -4.83 -2.49
C ALA A 384 2.44 -4.35 -1.46
N ALA A 385 2.43 -4.92 -0.24
CA ALA A 385 1.52 -4.52 0.84
C ALA A 385 2.09 -3.41 1.75
N ALA A 386 3.34 -2.95 1.53
CA ALA A 386 4.00 -2.00 2.42
C ALA A 386 3.26 -0.66 2.54
N GLY A 387 2.75 -0.15 1.43
CA GLY A 387 2.06 1.14 1.43
C GLY A 387 0.72 1.10 2.15
N VAL A 388 -0.06 0.03 1.97
CA VAL A 388 -1.37 -0.10 2.64
C VAL A 388 -1.21 -0.36 4.13
N SER A 389 -0.17 -1.08 4.58
CA SER A 389 0.11 -1.25 6.01
C SER A 389 0.48 0.06 6.69
N ALA A 390 1.29 0.88 6.02
CA ALA A 390 1.62 2.24 6.45
C ALA A 390 0.37 3.13 6.53
N LEU A 391 -0.50 3.05 5.52
CA LEU A 391 -1.76 3.80 5.49
C LEU A 391 -2.70 3.36 6.62
N ILE A 392 -2.85 2.06 6.89
CA ILE A 392 -3.69 1.56 7.99
C ILE A 392 -3.14 2.02 9.34
N LYS A 393 -1.81 2.02 9.57
CA LYS A 393 -1.21 2.62 10.76
C LYS A 393 -1.62 4.08 10.93
N VAL A 394 -1.55 4.88 9.87
CA VAL A 394 -1.96 6.31 9.94
C VAL A 394 -3.45 6.45 10.25
N ILE A 395 -4.32 5.63 9.65
CA ILE A 395 -5.75 5.61 9.95
C ILE A 395 -5.99 5.32 11.43
N LEU A 396 -5.34 4.30 11.97
CA LEU A 396 -5.48 3.93 13.37
C LEU A 396 -4.92 5.02 14.31
N SER A 397 -3.79 5.62 13.95
CA SER A 397 -3.22 6.75 14.71
C SER A 397 -4.17 7.95 14.78
N LEU A 398 -4.86 8.26 13.67
CA LEU A 398 -5.88 9.32 13.65
C LEU A 398 -7.09 8.98 14.52
N GLN A 399 -7.53 7.71 14.52
CA GLN A 399 -8.69 7.29 15.30
C GLN A 399 -8.40 7.20 16.81
N LYS A 400 -7.18 6.80 17.16
CA LYS A 400 -6.73 6.69 18.57
C LYS A 400 -6.11 7.99 19.09
N GLU A 401 -5.95 9.01 18.21
CA GLU A 401 -5.31 10.30 18.53
C GLU A 401 -3.89 10.15 19.11
N GLU A 402 -3.16 9.13 18.64
CA GLU A 402 -1.86 8.75 19.16
C GLU A 402 -0.93 8.28 18.03
N ILE A 403 0.36 8.64 18.11
CA ILE A 403 1.42 8.16 17.24
C ILE A 403 2.18 7.06 17.99
N PRO A 404 2.14 5.79 17.52
CA PRO A 404 2.80 4.69 18.20
C PRO A 404 4.33 4.80 18.13
N PRO A 405 5.06 4.11 19.03
CA PRO A 405 6.51 4.17 19.10
C PRO A 405 7.19 3.70 17.82
N HIS A 406 8.35 4.30 17.53
CA HIS A 406 9.27 3.91 16.46
C HIS A 406 10.38 3.05 17.05
N LEU A 407 10.60 1.84 16.48
CA LEU A 407 11.54 0.87 17.04
C LEU A 407 12.93 1.01 16.40
N HIS A 408 13.93 0.40 17.04
CA HIS A 408 15.30 0.22 16.55
C HIS A 408 16.13 1.48 16.30
N LEU A 409 15.64 2.68 16.63
CA LEU A 409 16.39 3.92 16.56
C LEU A 409 17.13 4.14 17.89
N LYS A 410 18.40 3.76 17.93
CA LYS A 410 19.28 3.90 19.10
C LYS A 410 20.25 5.06 18.94
N ASN A 411 20.84 5.18 17.76
CA ASN A 411 21.80 6.19 17.39
C ASN A 411 21.34 6.87 16.11
N PRO A 412 20.82 8.11 16.18
CA PRO A 412 20.37 8.82 14.98
C PRO A 412 21.46 8.89 13.90
N ASN A 413 21.10 8.57 12.66
CA ASN A 413 22.05 8.58 11.55
C ASN A 413 22.59 10.01 11.33
N PRO A 414 23.93 10.21 11.37
CA PRO A 414 24.54 11.54 11.28
C PRO A 414 24.41 12.17 9.88
N HIS A 415 24.05 11.40 8.87
CA HIS A 415 23.83 11.90 7.51
C HIS A 415 22.44 12.51 7.31
N ILE A 416 21.55 12.40 8.31
CA ILE A 416 20.19 12.96 8.27
C ILE A 416 20.20 14.37 8.88
N PRO A 417 19.59 15.38 8.22
CA PRO A 417 19.57 16.76 8.71
C PRO A 417 18.49 16.98 9.78
N TRP A 418 18.62 16.32 10.92
CA TRP A 418 17.64 16.32 12.02
C TRP A 418 17.18 17.70 12.48
N HIS A 419 18.09 18.69 12.41
CA HIS A 419 17.79 20.07 12.82
C HIS A 419 16.87 20.83 11.85
N GLN A 420 16.51 20.22 10.71
CA GLN A 420 15.66 20.81 9.68
C GLN A 420 14.24 20.18 9.63
N LEU A 421 13.97 19.20 10.49
CA LEU A 421 12.68 18.48 10.59
C LEU A 421 11.85 18.88 11.86
#